data_4e5b37c8d2f4434eacc4a16d93a3053c
#
_entry.id   4e5b37c8d2f4434eacc4a16d93a3053c
#
_cell.length_a   1.000
_cell.length_b   1.000
_cell.length_c   1.000
_cell.angle_alpha   90.00
_cell.angle_beta   90.00
_cell.angle_gamma   90.00
#
_symmetry.space_group_name_H-M   'P 1'
#
loop_
_entity.id
_entity.type
_entity.pdbx_description
1 polymer ?
#
loop_
_entity_poly.entity_id
_entity_poly.type
_entity_poly.pdbx_seq_one_letter_code
_entity_poly.pdbx_strand_id
1 'polypeptide(L)'
;MIGLRRGDVRLFEHNKEWKIEGERTVNELRKILGSDAVDIQHVGSTSIKSIKAKPIIDIAVGTDDFNRILSHEAELLKAGYHYRPNHDMCGAQLLFACGSYYEGGDMQTHFIHVVKYNSMEWRNYINFRDYLNTYPEIAKQYENVKTGLVEKLGSMGSRNDYVDGKAEFISRTLRKAMVWSFLGKTITMDIDRPLGYVHRKSGYELVYPLNYGYIPGVLGGDGEELDVYLIGVNEPVESFTGRIIGIAHRADDVEDKLIMAPPDMNFHP
;
A
#
# COMPACT_ATOMS: atom_id res chain seq x y z
N MET A 1 18.13 14.69 -10.34
CA MET A 1 17.09 15.75 -10.62
C MET A 1 15.84 15.41 -9.81
N ILE A 2 15.31 16.40 -9.08
CA ILE A 2 14.06 16.32 -8.31
C ILE A 2 13.14 17.42 -8.77
N GLY A 3 11.85 17.09 -8.93
CA GLY A 3 10.83 18.03 -9.39
C GLY A 3 10.47 17.90 -10.86
N LEU A 4 9.21 18.26 -11.14
CA LEU A 4 8.62 18.30 -12.48
C LEU A 4 7.64 19.47 -12.56
N ARG A 5 7.54 20.09 -13.74
CA ARG A 5 6.54 21.12 -13.97
C ARG A 5 5.14 20.57 -13.76
N ARG A 6 4.27 21.39 -13.16
CA ARG A 6 2.87 21.01 -13.01
C ARG A 6 2.23 20.73 -14.38
N GLY A 7 1.57 19.57 -14.49
CA GLY A 7 0.96 19.14 -15.75
C GLY A 7 1.84 18.21 -16.57
N ASP A 8 3.17 18.28 -16.45
CA ASP A 8 4.06 17.39 -17.19
C ASP A 8 3.90 15.93 -16.72
N VAL A 9 3.95 15.04 -17.71
CA VAL A 9 3.90 13.59 -17.49
C VAL A 9 5.12 12.96 -18.17
N ARG A 10 6.29 13.11 -17.55
CA ARG A 10 7.56 12.51 -18.01
C ARG A 10 8.13 11.57 -16.99
N LEU A 11 8.68 10.44 -17.46
CA LEU A 11 9.37 9.46 -16.62
C LEU A 11 10.87 9.58 -16.83
N PHE A 12 11.61 9.41 -15.74
CA PHE A 12 13.07 9.44 -15.71
C PHE A 12 13.59 8.11 -15.16
N GLU A 13 14.78 7.70 -15.60
CA GLU A 13 15.47 6.55 -15.04
C GLU A 13 15.63 6.71 -13.52
N HIS A 14 15.63 5.56 -12.81
CA HIS A 14 15.80 5.57 -11.36
C HIS A 14 17.08 6.30 -10.96
N ASN A 15 16.96 7.21 -10.00
CA ASN A 15 18.08 8.00 -9.50
C ASN A 15 18.27 7.79 -7.99
N LYS A 16 19.48 7.46 -7.57
CA LYS A 16 19.84 7.31 -6.15
C LYS A 16 19.57 8.56 -5.31
N GLU A 17 19.59 9.74 -5.93
CA GLU A 17 19.24 11.01 -5.26
C GLU A 17 17.83 11.01 -4.70
N TRP A 18 16.89 10.26 -5.31
CA TRP A 18 15.51 10.16 -4.81
C TRP A 18 15.44 9.53 -3.42
N LYS A 19 16.25 8.50 -3.18
CA LYS A 19 16.35 7.88 -1.86
C LYS A 19 16.93 8.86 -0.84
N ILE A 20 18.03 9.54 -1.20
CA ILE A 20 18.71 10.51 -0.33
C ILE A 20 17.75 11.64 0.04
N GLU A 21 17.02 12.18 -0.94
CA GLU A 21 16.03 13.24 -0.70
C GLU A 21 14.84 12.75 0.11
N GLY A 22 14.34 11.53 -0.16
CA GLY A 22 13.29 10.93 0.65
C GLY A 22 13.70 10.79 2.13
N GLU A 23 14.92 10.31 2.40
CA GLU A 23 15.47 10.20 3.76
C GLU A 23 15.65 11.57 4.42
N ARG A 24 16.14 12.58 3.67
CA ARG A 24 16.26 13.97 4.15
C ARG A 24 14.89 14.50 4.57
N THR A 25 13.89 14.35 3.70
CA THR A 25 12.51 14.82 3.93
C THR A 25 11.87 14.11 5.12
N VAL A 26 12.02 12.79 5.24
CA VAL A 26 11.55 12.02 6.41
C VAL A 26 12.15 12.57 7.70
N ASN A 27 13.46 12.84 7.72
CA ASN A 27 14.15 13.34 8.92
C ASN A 27 13.74 14.78 9.27
N GLU A 28 13.48 15.63 8.27
CA GLU A 28 12.98 16.99 8.47
C GLU A 28 11.56 16.98 9.05
N LEU A 29 10.65 16.19 8.46
CA LEU A 29 9.29 16.06 8.96
C LEU A 29 9.23 15.47 10.37
N ARG A 30 10.11 14.51 10.72
CA ARG A 30 10.22 14.01 12.10
C ARG A 30 10.61 15.10 13.10
N LYS A 31 11.47 16.03 12.71
CA LYS A 31 11.86 17.15 13.59
C LYS A 31 10.72 18.14 13.79
N ILE A 32 9.91 18.38 12.74
CA ILE A 32 8.79 19.33 12.81
C ILE A 32 7.63 18.71 13.59
N LEU A 33 7.24 17.47 13.26
CA LEU A 33 6.03 16.84 13.77
C LEU A 33 6.22 16.11 15.12
N GLY A 34 7.45 15.77 15.47
CA GLY A 34 7.76 15.08 16.73
C GLY A 34 6.93 13.80 16.91
N SER A 35 6.32 13.66 18.09
CA SER A 35 5.48 12.52 18.45
C SER A 35 4.08 12.52 17.82
N ASP A 36 3.65 13.60 17.16
CA ASP A 36 2.35 13.69 16.50
C ASP A 36 2.31 12.89 15.18
N ALA A 37 3.49 12.57 14.62
CA ALA A 37 3.66 11.58 13.57
C ALA A 37 4.14 10.24 14.18
N VAL A 38 3.30 9.21 14.12
CA VAL A 38 3.64 7.86 14.63
C VAL A 38 4.73 7.22 13.79
N ASP A 39 4.65 7.33 12.46
CA ASP A 39 5.70 6.91 11.52
C ASP A 39 5.69 7.77 10.26
N ILE A 40 6.85 7.89 9.61
CA ILE A 40 7.05 8.64 8.37
C ILE A 40 7.90 7.82 7.43
N GLN A 41 7.40 7.60 6.20
CA GLN A 41 8.01 6.70 5.23
C GLN A 41 8.10 7.33 3.83
N HIS A 42 9.23 7.16 3.14
CA HIS A 42 9.34 7.42 1.71
C HIS A 42 8.55 6.35 0.95
N VAL A 43 7.59 6.75 0.14
CA VAL A 43 6.67 5.89 -0.61
C VAL A 43 6.59 6.30 -2.09
N GLY A 44 5.61 5.80 -2.82
CA GLY A 44 5.42 6.13 -4.22
C GLY A 44 6.50 5.56 -5.15
N SER A 45 6.44 5.95 -6.42
CA SER A 45 7.27 5.35 -7.47
C SER A 45 8.76 5.62 -7.32
N THR A 46 9.16 6.72 -6.67
CA THR A 46 10.57 7.07 -6.45
C THR A 46 11.23 6.26 -5.34
N SER A 47 10.42 5.59 -4.50
CA SER A 47 10.90 4.65 -3.46
C SER A 47 11.07 3.22 -3.96
N ILE A 48 10.62 2.93 -5.20
CA ILE A 48 10.74 1.60 -5.82
C ILE A 48 12.03 1.57 -6.64
N LYS A 49 12.89 0.61 -6.30
CA LYS A 49 14.21 0.47 -6.94
C LYS A 49 14.06 0.09 -8.41
N SER A 50 14.96 0.62 -9.23
CA SER A 50 15.18 0.17 -10.62
C SER A 50 14.01 0.38 -11.59
N ILE A 51 13.03 1.25 -11.29
CA ILE A 51 11.96 1.61 -12.22
C ILE A 51 11.98 3.10 -12.56
N LYS A 52 11.56 3.42 -13.78
CA LYS A 52 11.32 4.82 -14.18
C LYS A 52 10.19 5.42 -13.36
N ALA A 53 10.35 6.68 -12.98
CA ALA A 53 9.33 7.43 -12.25
C ALA A 53 9.31 8.90 -12.65
N LYS A 54 8.21 9.60 -12.33
CA LYS A 54 8.23 11.05 -12.23
C LYS A 54 9.15 11.42 -11.07
N PRO A 55 10.03 12.42 -11.19
CA PRO A 55 10.99 12.78 -10.15
C PRO A 55 10.33 13.60 -9.02
N ILE A 56 9.24 13.10 -8.49
CA ILE A 56 8.49 13.68 -7.36
C ILE A 56 8.59 12.72 -6.19
N ILE A 57 8.96 13.24 -5.04
CA ILE A 57 9.11 12.47 -3.81
C ILE A 57 7.76 12.39 -3.10
N ASP A 58 7.27 11.19 -2.89
CA ASP A 58 6.05 10.93 -2.14
C ASP A 58 6.42 10.44 -0.73
N ILE A 59 5.89 11.09 0.31
CA ILE A 59 6.08 10.72 1.71
C ILE A 59 4.71 10.38 2.31
N ALA A 60 4.60 9.26 3.01
CA ALA A 60 3.48 8.95 3.87
C ALA A 60 3.80 9.31 5.32
N VAL A 61 2.90 10.04 5.98
CA VAL A 61 2.94 10.38 7.40
C VAL A 61 1.76 9.72 8.07
N GLY A 62 2.02 8.77 8.96
CA GLY A 62 1.01 8.11 9.78
C GLY A 62 0.79 8.87 11.08
N THR A 63 -0.46 9.26 11.38
CA THR A 63 -0.85 9.96 12.61
C THR A 63 -2.11 9.37 13.22
N ASP A 64 -2.29 9.52 14.52
CA ASP A 64 -3.54 9.18 15.21
C ASP A 64 -4.55 10.35 15.19
N ASP A 65 -4.08 11.59 14.92
CA ASP A 65 -4.93 12.78 14.90
C ASP A 65 -4.47 13.81 13.86
N PHE A 66 -5.32 14.06 12.87
CA PHE A 66 -5.06 15.05 11.83
C PHE A 66 -4.94 16.48 12.36
N ASN A 67 -5.70 16.84 13.42
CA ASN A 67 -5.66 18.18 13.98
C ASN A 67 -4.29 18.49 14.61
N ARG A 68 -3.63 17.48 15.16
CA ARG A 68 -2.25 17.63 15.67
C ARG A 68 -1.28 17.97 14.55
N ILE A 69 -1.39 17.30 13.41
CA ILE A 69 -0.56 17.64 12.24
C ILE A 69 -0.86 19.05 11.73
N LEU A 70 -2.15 19.43 11.67
CA LEU A 70 -2.55 20.78 11.25
C LEU A 70 -2.08 21.87 12.22
N SER A 71 -1.89 21.58 13.51
CA SER A 71 -1.30 22.53 14.44
C SER A 71 0.14 22.93 14.12
N HIS A 72 0.86 22.12 13.33
CA HIS A 72 2.21 22.42 12.80
C HIS A 72 2.18 23.11 11.42
N GLU A 73 1.01 23.53 10.90
CA GLU A 73 0.91 24.10 9.54
C GLU A 73 1.87 25.28 9.30
N ALA A 74 2.02 26.18 10.29
CA ALA A 74 2.91 27.32 10.17
C ALA A 74 4.39 26.91 10.05
N GLU A 75 4.81 25.89 10.79
CA GLU A 75 6.18 25.36 10.75
C GLU A 75 6.44 24.58 9.47
N LEU A 76 5.46 23.79 9.02
CA LEU A 76 5.49 23.07 7.75
C LEU A 76 5.57 24.06 6.58
N LEU A 77 4.77 25.12 6.59
CA LEU A 77 4.80 26.16 5.57
C LEU A 77 6.17 26.85 5.52
N LYS A 78 6.76 27.19 6.67
CA LYS A 78 8.10 27.77 6.77
C LYS A 78 9.18 26.86 6.19
N ALA A 79 8.99 25.55 6.26
CA ALA A 79 9.86 24.54 5.65
C ALA A 79 9.52 24.24 4.17
N GLY A 80 8.55 24.96 3.57
CA GLY A 80 8.14 24.83 2.17
C GLY A 80 7.07 23.78 1.91
N TYR A 81 6.42 23.23 2.96
CA TYR A 81 5.31 22.28 2.84
C TYR A 81 3.97 23.02 2.88
N HIS A 82 3.35 23.21 1.72
CA HIS A 82 2.10 23.95 1.55
C HIS A 82 0.89 23.02 1.70
N TYR A 83 0.01 23.31 2.66
CA TYR A 83 -1.24 22.57 2.86
C TYR A 83 -2.19 22.69 1.66
N ARG A 84 -2.86 21.59 1.30
CA ARG A 84 -3.74 21.49 0.14
C ARG A 84 -5.14 20.99 0.54
N PRO A 85 -5.98 21.80 1.20
CA PRO A 85 -7.28 21.36 1.77
C PRO A 85 -8.23 20.77 0.72
N ASN A 86 -8.18 21.24 -0.54
CA ASN A 86 -9.05 20.73 -1.62
C ASN A 86 -8.66 19.31 -2.10
N HIS A 87 -7.63 18.69 -1.51
CA HIS A 87 -7.16 17.35 -1.83
C HIS A 87 -7.28 16.39 -0.65
N ASP A 88 -8.05 16.74 0.39
CA ASP A 88 -8.20 15.95 1.62
C ASP A 88 -9.07 14.69 1.46
N MET A 89 -9.50 14.36 0.26
CA MET A 89 -10.24 13.13 -0.08
C MET A 89 -11.32 12.77 0.96
N CYS A 90 -12.27 13.70 1.19
CA CYS A 90 -13.37 13.51 2.13
C CYS A 90 -12.94 13.26 3.59
N GLY A 91 -11.80 13.80 4.01
CA GLY A 91 -11.28 13.65 5.38
C GLY A 91 -10.52 12.36 5.65
N ALA A 92 -10.27 11.54 4.62
CA ALA A 92 -9.48 10.32 4.77
C ALA A 92 -7.96 10.58 4.83
N GLN A 93 -7.51 11.75 4.33
CA GLN A 93 -6.10 12.16 4.36
C GLN A 93 -5.96 13.69 4.33
N LEU A 94 -4.79 14.20 4.77
CA LEU A 94 -4.34 15.55 4.46
C LEU A 94 -3.25 15.48 3.40
N LEU A 95 -3.13 16.52 2.58
CA LEU A 95 -2.09 16.64 1.58
C LEU A 95 -1.29 17.92 1.78
N PHE A 96 0.04 17.80 1.89
CA PHE A 96 0.96 18.91 1.74
C PHE A 96 1.81 18.71 0.49
N ALA A 97 2.27 19.80 -0.10
CA ALA A 97 3.05 19.74 -1.32
C ALA A 97 4.17 20.77 -1.31
N CYS A 98 5.28 20.47 -2.01
CA CYS A 98 6.43 21.39 -2.12
C CYS A 98 6.76 21.68 -3.57
N GLY A 99 7.52 22.76 -3.74
CA GLY A 99 8.08 23.21 -4.99
C GLY A 99 7.64 24.63 -5.34
N SER A 100 8.38 25.28 -6.24
CA SER A 100 8.15 26.68 -6.62
C SER A 100 6.74 26.95 -7.17
N TYR A 101 6.06 25.91 -7.67
CA TYR A 101 4.66 26.04 -8.12
C TYR A 101 3.74 26.67 -7.05
N TYR A 102 4.00 26.39 -5.78
CA TYR A 102 3.19 26.88 -4.67
C TYR A 102 3.57 28.30 -4.23
N GLU A 103 4.64 28.85 -4.82
CA GLU A 103 5.20 30.17 -4.58
C GLU A 103 5.18 31.05 -5.86
N GLY A 104 4.35 30.67 -6.84
CA GLY A 104 4.21 31.40 -8.11
C GLY A 104 5.10 30.91 -9.26
N GLY A 105 5.87 29.84 -9.04
CA GLY A 105 6.64 29.16 -10.08
C GLY A 105 5.86 28.01 -10.75
N ASP A 106 6.56 27.03 -11.30
CA ASP A 106 5.96 25.94 -12.06
C ASP A 106 6.35 24.51 -11.62
N MET A 107 7.28 24.35 -10.69
CA MET A 107 7.85 23.08 -10.27
C MET A 107 7.13 22.50 -9.04
N GLN A 108 6.80 21.22 -9.09
CA GLN A 108 6.35 20.38 -7.97
C GLN A 108 7.44 19.38 -7.64
N THR A 109 7.81 19.26 -6.36
CA THR A 109 8.93 18.40 -5.93
C THR A 109 8.52 17.27 -4.98
N HIS A 110 7.58 17.54 -4.06
CA HIS A 110 7.16 16.57 -3.05
C HIS A 110 5.65 16.58 -2.87
N PHE A 111 5.11 15.40 -2.49
CA PHE A 111 3.78 15.24 -1.92
C PHE A 111 3.89 14.51 -0.59
N ILE A 112 3.30 15.10 0.45
CA ILE A 112 3.26 14.54 1.80
C ILE A 112 1.82 14.13 2.07
N HIS A 113 1.59 12.83 2.10
CA HIS A 113 0.29 12.19 2.32
C HIS A 113 0.17 11.87 3.81
N VAL A 114 -0.65 12.62 4.53
CA VAL A 114 -0.92 12.37 5.94
C VAL A 114 -2.17 11.51 6.05
N VAL A 115 -2.04 10.34 6.66
CA VAL A 115 -3.13 9.36 6.80
C VAL A 115 -3.19 8.84 8.24
N LYS A 116 -4.30 8.23 8.62
CA LYS A 116 -4.37 7.52 9.91
C LYS A 116 -3.37 6.38 9.94
N TYR A 117 -2.57 6.32 11.01
CA TYR A 117 -1.62 5.24 11.19
C TYR A 117 -2.34 3.88 11.25
N ASN A 118 -1.78 2.86 10.62
CA ASN A 118 -2.38 1.53 10.46
C ASN A 118 -3.73 1.47 9.73
N SER A 119 -4.23 2.57 9.16
CA SER A 119 -5.40 2.52 8.27
C SER A 119 -5.11 1.74 6.99
N MET A 120 -6.15 1.50 6.20
CA MET A 120 -5.99 0.88 4.88
C MET A 120 -5.11 1.74 3.97
N GLU A 121 -5.27 3.07 3.99
CA GLU A 121 -4.49 4.02 3.20
C GLU A 121 -3.01 3.95 3.56
N TRP A 122 -2.67 3.94 4.87
CA TRP A 122 -1.30 3.76 5.34
C TRP A 122 -0.71 2.45 4.83
N ARG A 123 -1.41 1.34 5.05
CA ARG A 123 -0.97 0.00 4.63
C ARG A 123 -0.79 -0.09 3.11
N ASN A 124 -1.66 0.55 2.33
CA ASN A 124 -1.57 0.59 0.88
C ASN A 124 -0.27 1.25 0.42
N TYR A 125 0.13 2.38 1.00
CA TYR A 125 1.41 3.02 0.66
C TYR A 125 2.61 2.12 0.95
N ILE A 126 2.65 1.53 2.14
CA ILE A 126 3.77 0.71 2.59
C ILE A 126 3.83 -0.61 1.82
N ASN A 127 2.71 -1.33 1.77
CA ASN A 127 2.64 -2.65 1.13
C ASN A 127 2.92 -2.56 -0.37
N PHE A 128 2.42 -1.55 -1.07
CA PHE A 128 2.69 -1.36 -2.49
C PHE A 128 4.18 -1.18 -2.76
N ARG A 129 4.84 -0.29 -2.00
CA ARG A 129 6.29 -0.07 -2.10
C ARG A 129 7.08 -1.35 -1.82
N ASP A 130 6.78 -2.01 -0.71
CA ASP A 130 7.56 -3.16 -0.24
C ASP A 130 7.36 -4.37 -1.15
N TYR A 131 6.14 -4.60 -1.62
CA TYR A 131 5.82 -5.64 -2.59
C TYR A 131 6.56 -5.45 -3.91
N LEU A 132 6.53 -4.25 -4.48
CA LEU A 132 7.24 -3.97 -5.74
C LEU A 132 8.77 -3.96 -5.58
N ASN A 133 9.30 -3.64 -4.40
CA ASN A 133 10.73 -3.80 -4.12
C ASN A 133 11.15 -5.26 -3.93
N THR A 134 10.22 -6.14 -3.52
CA THR A 134 10.46 -7.58 -3.35
C THR A 134 10.31 -8.34 -4.67
N TYR A 135 9.41 -7.89 -5.56
CA TYR A 135 9.13 -8.55 -6.85
C TYR A 135 9.48 -7.63 -8.03
N PRO A 136 10.75 -7.63 -8.49
CA PRO A 136 11.21 -6.75 -9.55
C PRO A 136 10.47 -6.92 -10.89
N GLU A 137 9.98 -8.13 -11.17
CA GLU A 137 9.17 -8.41 -12.37
C GLU A 137 7.83 -7.68 -12.34
N ILE A 138 7.19 -7.56 -11.15
CA ILE A 138 5.94 -6.80 -10.99
C ILE A 138 6.24 -5.29 -11.05
N ALA A 139 7.35 -4.85 -10.45
CA ALA A 139 7.82 -3.47 -10.57
C ALA A 139 8.04 -3.08 -12.05
N LYS A 140 8.61 -3.99 -12.86
CA LYS A 140 8.81 -3.77 -14.29
C LYS A 140 7.49 -3.71 -15.06
N GLN A 141 6.51 -4.53 -14.71
CA GLN A 141 5.16 -4.43 -15.29
C GLN A 141 4.54 -3.05 -14.98
N TYR A 142 4.69 -2.55 -13.73
CA TYR A 142 4.24 -1.22 -13.37
C TYR A 142 4.95 -0.11 -14.16
N GLU A 143 6.25 -0.23 -14.38
CA GLU A 143 6.99 0.68 -15.26
C GLU A 143 6.43 0.67 -16.69
N ASN A 144 6.19 -0.53 -17.26
CA ASN A 144 5.65 -0.67 -18.61
C ASN A 144 4.27 -0.01 -18.74
N VAL A 145 3.39 -0.19 -17.76
CA VAL A 145 2.08 0.51 -17.73
C VAL A 145 2.28 2.02 -17.76
N LYS A 146 3.17 2.56 -16.91
CA LYS A 146 3.45 4.00 -16.86
C LYS A 146 4.03 4.52 -18.18
N THR A 147 4.97 3.79 -18.77
CA THR A 147 5.62 4.17 -20.03
C THR A 147 4.61 4.17 -21.18
N GLY A 148 3.81 3.11 -21.31
CA GLY A 148 2.76 3.04 -22.33
C GLY A 148 1.72 4.15 -22.20
N LEU A 149 1.39 4.57 -20.96
CA LEU A 149 0.50 5.72 -20.74
C LEU A 149 1.14 7.03 -21.21
N VAL A 150 2.42 7.26 -20.90
CA VAL A 150 3.14 8.46 -21.38
C VAL A 150 3.21 8.50 -22.91
N GLU A 151 3.49 7.38 -23.55
CA GLU A 151 3.53 7.26 -25.02
C GLU A 151 2.15 7.50 -25.64
N LYS A 152 1.09 6.89 -25.08
CA LYS A 152 -0.29 7.03 -25.56
C LYS A 152 -0.83 8.45 -25.38
N LEU A 153 -0.56 9.10 -24.26
CA LEU A 153 -1.08 10.42 -23.94
C LEU A 153 -0.33 11.53 -24.68
N GLY A 154 0.96 11.32 -24.99
CA GLY A 154 1.79 12.32 -25.66
C GLY A 154 1.76 13.69 -24.96
N SER A 155 1.91 14.76 -25.75
CA SER A 155 1.86 16.14 -25.25
C SER A 155 0.45 16.68 -24.96
N MET A 156 -0.60 15.95 -25.36
CA MET A 156 -2.01 16.36 -25.21
C MET A 156 -2.74 15.66 -24.07
N GLY A 157 -2.14 14.64 -23.45
CA GLY A 157 -2.75 13.90 -22.36
C GLY A 157 -2.76 14.67 -21.04
N SER A 158 -3.86 14.58 -20.30
CA SER A 158 -3.98 15.21 -19.00
C SER A 158 -3.29 14.37 -17.90
N ARG A 159 -2.94 15.02 -16.79
CA ARG A 159 -2.45 14.33 -15.58
C ARG A 159 -3.49 13.32 -15.06
N ASN A 160 -4.78 13.63 -15.19
CA ASN A 160 -5.85 12.76 -14.72
C ASN A 160 -5.89 11.47 -15.53
N ASP A 161 -5.81 11.54 -16.88
CA ASP A 161 -5.76 10.34 -17.72
C ASP A 161 -4.59 9.43 -17.38
N TYR A 162 -3.45 10.01 -17.01
CA TYR A 162 -2.29 9.23 -16.54
C TYR A 162 -2.54 8.58 -15.17
N VAL A 163 -3.23 9.26 -14.26
CA VAL A 163 -3.57 8.70 -12.94
C VAL A 163 -4.58 7.58 -13.08
N ASP A 164 -5.64 7.80 -13.86
CA ASP A 164 -6.72 6.83 -14.07
C ASP A 164 -6.23 5.60 -14.83
N GLY A 165 -5.37 5.78 -15.84
CA GLY A 165 -4.84 4.69 -16.65
C GLY A 165 -3.97 3.67 -15.90
N LYS A 166 -3.47 3.99 -14.72
CA LYS A 166 -2.71 3.05 -13.86
C LYS A 166 -3.55 2.48 -12.70
N ALA A 167 -4.79 2.96 -12.50
CA ALA A 167 -5.60 2.61 -11.34
C ALA A 167 -5.89 1.11 -11.23
N GLU A 168 -6.21 0.45 -12.35
CA GLU A 168 -6.47 -1.00 -12.38
C GLU A 168 -5.24 -1.81 -11.96
N PHE A 169 -4.06 -1.49 -12.52
CA PHE A 169 -2.82 -2.16 -12.13
C PHE A 169 -2.53 -1.97 -10.64
N ILE A 170 -2.67 -0.73 -10.13
CA ILE A 170 -2.44 -0.42 -8.71
C ILE A 170 -3.41 -1.21 -7.84
N SER A 171 -4.72 -1.19 -8.13
CA SER A 171 -5.74 -1.90 -7.36
C SER A 171 -5.45 -3.40 -7.29
N ARG A 172 -5.17 -4.04 -8.43
CA ARG A 172 -4.81 -5.48 -8.47
C ARG A 172 -3.54 -5.78 -7.68
N THR A 173 -2.53 -4.91 -7.78
CA THR A 173 -1.26 -5.08 -7.07
C THR A 173 -1.42 -4.89 -5.57
N LEU A 174 -2.24 -3.93 -5.14
CA LEU A 174 -2.54 -3.69 -3.72
C LEU A 174 -3.21 -4.89 -3.05
N ARG A 175 -4.16 -5.56 -3.73
CA ARG A 175 -4.77 -6.80 -3.20
C ARG A 175 -3.70 -7.86 -2.93
N LYS A 176 -2.81 -8.11 -3.89
CA LYS A 176 -1.70 -9.07 -3.73
C LYS A 176 -0.71 -8.64 -2.64
N ALA A 177 -0.34 -7.37 -2.61
CA ALA A 177 0.58 -6.82 -1.62
C ALA A 177 0.01 -6.88 -0.20
N MET A 178 -1.29 -6.71 -0.03
CA MET A 178 -1.97 -6.84 1.26
C MET A 178 -1.87 -8.27 1.78
N VAL A 179 -2.24 -9.27 0.98
CA VAL A 179 -2.15 -10.69 1.36
C VAL A 179 -0.68 -11.06 1.65
N TRP A 180 0.25 -10.65 0.77
CA TRP A 180 1.69 -10.87 0.94
C TRP A 180 2.22 -10.28 2.25
N SER A 181 1.69 -9.15 2.69
CA SER A 181 2.15 -8.48 3.91
C SER A 181 1.95 -9.30 5.19
N PHE A 182 1.15 -10.34 5.15
CA PHE A 182 0.93 -11.26 6.28
C PHE A 182 1.96 -12.39 6.36
N LEU A 183 2.69 -12.68 5.29
CA LEU A 183 3.67 -13.77 5.29
C LEU A 183 4.67 -13.63 6.44
N GLY A 184 4.85 -14.73 7.17
CA GLY A 184 5.74 -14.82 8.33
C GLY A 184 5.20 -14.22 9.62
N LYS A 185 4.05 -13.52 9.61
CA LYS A 185 3.43 -12.94 10.81
C LYS A 185 2.67 -14.02 11.60
N THR A 186 2.69 -13.87 12.92
CA THR A 186 1.81 -14.62 13.84
C THR A 186 0.58 -13.79 14.12
N ILE A 187 -0.59 -14.33 13.82
CA ILE A 187 -1.90 -13.68 13.95
C ILE A 187 -2.95 -14.65 14.46
N THR A 188 -4.07 -14.13 14.94
CA THR A 188 -5.23 -14.92 15.32
C THR A 188 -6.26 -14.90 14.19
N MET A 189 -6.83 -16.07 13.87
CA MET A 189 -7.97 -16.23 12.98
C MET A 189 -9.18 -16.74 13.75
N ASP A 190 -10.36 -16.37 13.30
CA ASP A 190 -11.63 -16.99 13.70
C ASP A 190 -12.02 -18.06 12.68
N ILE A 191 -12.62 -19.16 13.14
CA ILE A 191 -12.95 -20.31 12.30
C ILE A 191 -14.46 -20.42 12.20
N ASP A 192 -14.99 -20.20 10.99
CA ASP A 192 -16.42 -20.34 10.68
C ASP A 192 -16.75 -21.70 10.04
N ARG A 193 -15.74 -22.43 9.55
CA ARG A 193 -15.85 -23.76 8.95
C ARG A 193 -14.79 -24.68 9.53
N PRO A 194 -15.05 -25.25 10.73
CA PRO A 194 -14.12 -26.16 11.37
C PRO A 194 -13.92 -27.45 10.58
N LEU A 195 -12.83 -28.17 10.87
CA LEU A 195 -12.55 -29.49 10.29
C LEU A 195 -13.80 -30.38 10.37
N GLY A 196 -14.23 -30.94 9.24
CA GLY A 196 -15.43 -31.78 9.11
C GLY A 196 -16.73 -30.99 8.91
N TYR A 197 -16.69 -29.64 8.86
CA TYR A 197 -17.86 -28.83 8.53
C TYR A 197 -18.44 -29.24 7.17
N VAL A 198 -19.76 -29.45 7.10
CA VAL A 198 -20.46 -29.81 5.87
C VAL A 198 -21.15 -28.59 5.27
N HIS A 199 -20.59 -28.07 4.21
CA HIS A 199 -21.19 -26.98 3.43
C HIS A 199 -22.17 -27.58 2.41
N ARG A 200 -23.46 -27.24 2.56
CA ARG A 200 -24.52 -27.68 1.65
C ARG A 200 -25.05 -26.53 0.83
N LYS A 201 -24.90 -26.64 -0.48
CA LYS A 201 -25.49 -25.71 -1.44
C LYS A 201 -26.30 -26.53 -2.45
N SER A 202 -27.31 -25.98 -3.09
CA SER A 202 -28.20 -26.69 -4.02
C SER A 202 -27.40 -27.58 -5.01
N GLY A 203 -27.49 -28.91 -4.83
CA GLY A 203 -26.83 -29.92 -5.67
C GLY A 203 -25.35 -30.18 -5.38
N TYR A 204 -24.79 -29.61 -4.30
CA TYR A 204 -23.39 -29.80 -3.93
C TYR A 204 -23.20 -29.89 -2.42
N GLU A 205 -22.44 -30.89 -1.98
CA GLU A 205 -22.02 -31.06 -0.59
C GLU A 205 -20.50 -31.11 -0.53
N LEU A 206 -19.88 -30.24 0.28
CA LEU A 206 -18.45 -30.19 0.53
C LEU A 206 -18.18 -30.38 2.01
N VAL A 207 -17.41 -31.41 2.35
CA VAL A 207 -16.88 -31.60 3.70
C VAL A 207 -15.52 -30.91 3.76
N TYR A 208 -15.36 -29.97 4.69
CA TYR A 208 -14.09 -29.24 4.85
C TYR A 208 -13.04 -30.20 5.45
N PRO A 209 -11.91 -30.44 4.72
CA PRO A 209 -10.88 -31.39 5.17
C PRO A 209 -9.91 -30.77 6.18
N LEU A 210 -10.08 -29.47 6.49
CA LEU A 210 -9.25 -28.70 7.41
C LEU A 210 -10.07 -27.53 7.99
N ASN A 211 -9.57 -26.92 9.06
CA ASN A 211 -10.17 -25.72 9.61
C ASN A 211 -10.00 -24.55 8.63
N TYR A 212 -11.07 -23.79 8.43
CA TYR A 212 -11.12 -22.64 7.54
C TYR A 212 -11.86 -21.50 8.23
N GLY A 213 -11.41 -20.30 8.02
CA GLY A 213 -11.97 -19.10 8.62
C GLY A 213 -11.32 -17.83 8.05
N TYR A 214 -11.24 -16.80 8.84
CA TYR A 214 -10.84 -15.47 8.40
C TYR A 214 -10.04 -14.71 9.47
N ILE A 215 -9.41 -13.60 9.08
CA ILE A 215 -8.76 -12.70 10.01
C ILE A 215 -9.74 -11.58 10.37
N PRO A 216 -10.18 -11.48 11.65
CA PRO A 216 -11.14 -10.48 12.08
C PRO A 216 -10.69 -9.04 11.76
N GLY A 217 -11.59 -8.27 11.13
CA GLY A 217 -11.35 -6.87 10.80
C GLY A 217 -10.35 -6.60 9.69
N VAL A 218 -9.91 -7.63 8.95
CA VAL A 218 -9.04 -7.48 7.78
C VAL A 218 -9.85 -7.82 6.53
N LEU A 219 -10.21 -6.80 5.77
CA LEU A 219 -10.98 -6.98 4.53
C LEU A 219 -10.09 -7.46 3.39
N GLY A 220 -10.55 -8.47 2.67
CA GLY A 220 -9.99 -8.99 1.45
C GLY A 220 -10.32 -8.12 0.22
N GLY A 221 -10.02 -8.67 -0.96
CA GLY A 221 -10.22 -7.97 -2.24
C GLY A 221 -11.66 -7.86 -2.70
N ASP A 222 -12.55 -8.70 -2.18
CA ASP A 222 -13.99 -8.73 -2.44
C ASP A 222 -14.82 -7.91 -1.44
N GLY A 223 -14.18 -7.39 -0.38
CA GLY A 223 -14.81 -6.61 0.69
C GLY A 223 -15.28 -7.44 1.87
N GLU A 224 -15.14 -8.77 1.81
CA GLU A 224 -15.33 -9.68 2.94
C GLU A 224 -14.03 -9.80 3.74
N GLU A 225 -14.07 -10.45 4.91
CA GLU A 225 -12.88 -10.68 5.73
C GLU A 225 -11.93 -11.67 5.05
N LEU A 226 -10.62 -11.44 5.17
CA LEU A 226 -9.57 -12.18 4.48
C LEU A 226 -9.50 -13.63 4.95
N ASP A 227 -9.79 -14.55 4.05
CA ASP A 227 -9.88 -15.99 4.28
C ASP A 227 -8.52 -16.66 4.58
N VAL A 228 -8.55 -17.66 5.47
CA VAL A 228 -7.38 -18.40 5.92
C VAL A 228 -7.67 -19.91 6.01
N TYR A 229 -6.78 -20.71 5.41
CA TYR A 229 -6.70 -22.15 5.64
C TYR A 229 -5.78 -22.44 6.83
N LEU A 230 -6.24 -23.20 7.82
CA LEU A 230 -5.40 -23.67 8.93
C LEU A 230 -4.95 -25.11 8.68
N ILE A 231 -3.67 -25.32 8.50
CA ILE A 231 -3.08 -26.67 8.32
C ILE A 231 -2.33 -27.10 9.58
N GLY A 232 -2.17 -28.41 9.74
CA GLY A 232 -1.44 -28.98 10.89
C GLY A 232 -2.21 -29.03 12.20
N VAL A 233 -3.50 -28.67 12.21
CA VAL A 233 -4.43 -28.83 13.34
C VAL A 233 -5.53 -29.81 12.93
N ASN A 234 -5.50 -31.00 13.48
CA ASN A 234 -6.34 -32.15 13.07
C ASN A 234 -7.58 -32.33 13.96
N GLU A 235 -8.00 -31.32 14.64
CA GLU A 235 -9.23 -31.26 15.43
C GLU A 235 -10.01 -29.98 15.09
N PRO A 236 -11.34 -29.98 15.20
CA PRO A 236 -12.13 -28.78 15.01
C PRO A 236 -11.85 -27.78 16.13
N VAL A 237 -11.61 -26.51 15.77
CA VAL A 237 -11.36 -25.41 16.70
C VAL A 237 -12.21 -24.18 16.32
N GLU A 238 -12.47 -23.28 17.27
CA GLU A 238 -13.26 -22.04 17.02
C GLU A 238 -12.39 -20.85 16.64
N SER A 239 -11.16 -20.82 17.12
CA SER A 239 -10.16 -19.81 16.77
C SER A 239 -8.76 -20.40 16.91
N PHE A 240 -7.78 -19.79 16.24
CA PHE A 240 -6.39 -20.24 16.34
C PHE A 240 -5.41 -19.08 16.16
N THR A 241 -4.35 -19.08 16.95
CA THR A 241 -3.20 -18.17 16.77
C THR A 241 -2.05 -18.96 16.16
N GLY A 242 -1.68 -18.60 14.93
CA GLY A 242 -0.66 -19.30 14.16
C GLY A 242 0.17 -18.38 13.29
N ARG A 243 1.16 -18.96 12.62
CA ARG A 243 2.03 -18.25 11.69
C ARG A 243 1.51 -18.40 10.27
N ILE A 244 1.45 -17.30 9.53
CA ILE A 244 1.16 -17.35 8.08
C ILE A 244 2.41 -17.84 7.35
N ILE A 245 2.30 -18.98 6.69
CA ILE A 245 3.42 -19.67 6.03
C ILE A 245 3.33 -19.67 4.51
N GLY A 246 2.17 -19.29 3.95
CA GLY A 246 1.97 -19.30 2.52
C GLY A 246 0.72 -18.55 2.07
N ILE A 247 0.57 -18.48 0.76
CA ILE A 247 -0.58 -17.90 0.07
C ILE A 247 -1.06 -18.91 -0.96
N ALA A 248 -2.34 -19.24 -0.89
CA ALA A 248 -3.01 -20.06 -1.90
C ALA A 248 -3.56 -19.14 -3.00
N HIS A 249 -2.93 -19.18 -4.17
CA HIS A 249 -3.40 -18.47 -5.35
C HIS A 249 -4.54 -19.27 -6.00
N ARG A 250 -5.70 -18.65 -6.16
CA ARG A 250 -6.84 -19.24 -6.85
C ARG A 250 -6.97 -18.67 -8.25
N ALA A 251 -7.05 -19.56 -9.23
CA ALA A 251 -7.24 -19.17 -10.63
C ALA A 251 -8.72 -18.82 -10.96
N ASP A 252 -9.64 -19.27 -10.13
CA ASP A 252 -11.10 -19.15 -10.28
C ASP A 252 -11.74 -18.15 -9.32
N ASP A 253 -10.93 -17.42 -8.56
CA ASP A 253 -11.36 -16.42 -7.57
C ASP A 253 -10.57 -15.12 -7.72
N VAL A 254 -11.17 -14.00 -7.31
CA VAL A 254 -10.52 -12.69 -7.32
C VAL A 254 -9.60 -12.48 -6.13
N GLU A 255 -9.64 -13.41 -5.17
CA GLU A 255 -8.93 -13.30 -3.90
C GLU A 255 -7.99 -14.48 -3.64
N ASP A 256 -6.75 -14.17 -3.32
CA ASP A 256 -5.78 -15.12 -2.75
C ASP A 256 -6.09 -15.35 -1.28
N LYS A 257 -5.90 -16.59 -0.79
CA LYS A 257 -6.18 -16.97 0.58
C LYS A 257 -4.89 -17.25 1.35
N LEU A 258 -4.86 -16.95 2.64
CA LEU A 258 -3.72 -17.22 3.49
C LEU A 258 -3.66 -18.70 3.91
N ILE A 259 -2.46 -19.19 4.17
CA ILE A 259 -2.21 -20.48 4.77
C ILE A 259 -1.53 -20.25 6.12
N MET A 260 -2.20 -20.68 7.18
CA MET A 260 -1.72 -20.61 8.57
C MET A 260 -1.32 -22.00 9.07
N ALA A 261 -0.31 -22.03 9.93
CA ALA A 261 0.11 -23.24 10.64
C ALA A 261 0.51 -22.92 12.10
N PRO A 262 0.57 -23.94 12.98
CA PRO A 262 1.15 -23.80 14.30
C PRO A 262 2.55 -23.15 14.25
N PRO A 263 2.89 -22.22 15.17
CA PRO A 263 4.15 -21.47 15.13
C PRO A 263 5.42 -22.34 15.10
N ASP A 264 5.35 -23.50 15.75
CA ASP A 264 6.47 -24.43 15.92
C ASP A 264 6.59 -25.44 14.75
N MET A 265 5.68 -25.40 13.79
CA MET A 265 5.68 -26.32 12.66
C MET A 265 6.58 -25.80 11.55
N ASN A 266 7.66 -26.54 11.25
CA ASN A 266 8.54 -26.24 10.13
C ASN A 266 8.02 -26.94 8.86
N PHE A 267 7.64 -26.16 7.88
CA PHE A 267 7.36 -26.67 6.54
C PHE A 267 8.64 -26.51 5.70
N HIS A 268 9.11 -27.63 5.16
CA HIS A 268 10.12 -27.58 4.10
C HIS A 268 9.38 -27.45 2.77
N PRO A 269 9.81 -26.52 1.89
CA PRO A 269 9.23 -26.34 0.56
C PRO A 269 9.45 -27.56 -0.32
#